data_a5e13e0f3345f915b681c1e6f69d87bb
#
_entry.id   a5e13e0f3345f915b681c1e6f69d87bb
#
_cell.length_a   1.000
_cell.length_b   1.000
_cell.length_c   1.000
_cell.angle_alpha   90.00
_cell.angle_beta   90.00
_cell.angle_gamma   90.00
#
_symmetry.space_group_name_H-M   'P 1'
#
loop_
_entity.id
_entity.type
_entity.pdbx_description
1 polymer ?
#
loop_
_entity_poly.entity_id
_entity_poly.type
_entity_poly.pdbx_seq_one_letter_code
_entity_poly.pdbx_strand_id
1 'polypeptide(L)'
;MEDKLILNLKQSLKKGFIDKNLTNESNLTPKLLVNNNNQNVLTSIINELEKCCSFFISVAFITESGLASLKTIFNDLNHKGIKGKLITSNYLGFNTPKMYRELLKLENIEVRLTDVEGFHAKGYIFDHKDYSSMIIGSSNLTSTAMKINYEHNILLSTHKNGELIYNLKNQFEVLWENSISL
;
A
#
# COMPACT_ATOMS: atom_id res chain seq x y z
N MET A 1 24.74 11.37 3.95
CA MET A 1 23.40 10.83 4.35
C MET A 1 22.95 9.69 3.44
N GLU A 2 23.20 9.79 2.15
CA GLU A 2 22.88 8.73 1.16
C GLU A 2 23.51 7.39 1.52
N ASP A 3 24.77 7.40 1.97
CA ASP A 3 25.50 6.19 2.35
C ASP A 3 24.84 5.38 3.47
N LYS A 4 24.22 6.01 4.46
CA LYS A 4 23.57 5.30 5.57
C LYS A 4 22.30 4.56 5.12
N LEU A 5 21.48 5.19 4.28
CA LEU A 5 20.28 4.54 3.73
C LEU A 5 20.65 3.34 2.85
N ILE A 6 21.63 3.53 1.96
CA ILE A 6 22.12 2.47 1.06
C ILE A 6 22.70 1.30 1.88
N LEU A 7 23.48 1.59 2.91
CA LEU A 7 24.02 0.56 3.80
C LEU A 7 22.91 -0.22 4.51
N ASN A 8 21.91 0.49 5.05
CA ASN A 8 20.76 -0.13 5.70
C ASN A 8 19.94 -0.99 4.74
N LEU A 9 19.72 -0.54 3.51
CA LEU A 9 19.04 -1.32 2.48
C LEU A 9 19.85 -2.58 2.11
N LYS A 10 21.17 -2.46 1.90
CA LYS A 10 22.04 -3.60 1.61
C LYS A 10 22.00 -4.65 2.73
N GLN A 11 22.08 -4.23 4.00
CA GLN A 11 21.99 -5.13 5.16
C GLN A 11 20.61 -5.78 5.26
N SER A 12 19.56 -5.01 5.02
CA SER A 12 18.18 -5.49 5.03
C SER A 12 17.92 -6.55 3.96
N LEU A 13 18.44 -6.33 2.74
CA LEU A 13 18.34 -7.29 1.65
C LEU A 13 19.14 -8.57 1.95
N LYS A 14 20.35 -8.46 2.50
CA LYS A 14 21.14 -9.63 2.92
C LYS A 14 20.39 -10.46 3.95
N LYS A 15 19.81 -9.84 4.99
CA LYS A 15 19.02 -10.54 5.99
C LYS A 15 17.76 -11.17 5.40
N GLY A 16 17.06 -10.45 4.52
CA GLY A 16 15.80 -10.92 3.94
C GLY A 16 15.94 -12.01 2.88
N PHE A 17 17.04 -12.00 2.11
CA PHE A 17 17.19 -12.87 0.95
C PHE A 17 18.40 -13.82 0.97
N ILE A 18 19.34 -13.64 1.89
CA ILE A 18 20.57 -14.45 1.91
C ILE A 18 20.65 -15.27 3.20
N ASP A 19 20.64 -14.59 4.38
CA ASP A 19 20.74 -15.29 5.68
C ASP A 19 19.95 -14.56 6.76
N LYS A 20 18.93 -15.24 7.30
CA LYS A 20 18.05 -14.73 8.37
C LYS A 20 18.78 -14.43 9.68
N ASN A 21 19.95 -15.04 9.92
CA ASN A 21 20.72 -14.86 11.14
C ASN A 21 21.58 -13.60 11.15
N LEU A 22 21.71 -12.91 10.01
CA LEU A 22 22.42 -11.63 9.96
C LEU A 22 21.74 -10.60 10.87
N THR A 23 22.52 -9.93 11.67
CA THR A 23 22.04 -8.81 12.49
C THR A 23 21.72 -7.61 11.58
N ASN A 24 20.57 -6.99 11.82
CA ASN A 24 20.19 -5.77 11.14
C ASN A 24 19.26 -4.94 12.03
N GLU A 25 19.68 -3.75 12.39
CA GLU A 25 18.90 -2.79 13.16
C GLU A 25 17.91 -2.00 12.29
N SER A 26 17.99 -2.14 10.98
CA SER A 26 17.15 -1.42 10.04
C SER A 26 15.73 -2.00 9.97
N ASN A 27 14.74 -1.13 9.97
CA ASN A 27 13.33 -1.48 9.75
C ASN A 27 12.99 -1.79 8.28
N LEU A 28 13.99 -1.72 7.37
CA LEU A 28 13.82 -1.87 5.92
C LEU A 28 13.91 -3.32 5.43
N THR A 29 14.08 -4.28 6.34
CA THR A 29 14.13 -5.71 5.98
C THR A 29 12.83 -6.14 5.32
N PRO A 30 12.88 -6.86 4.17
CA PRO A 30 11.71 -7.45 3.57
C PRO A 30 10.93 -8.33 4.56
N LYS A 31 9.61 -8.19 4.57
CA LYS A 31 8.75 -8.89 5.52
C LYS A 31 7.62 -9.62 4.80
N LEU A 32 7.42 -10.88 5.14
CA LEU A 32 6.17 -11.56 4.86
C LEU A 32 5.11 -11.06 5.85
N LEU A 33 4.01 -10.53 5.33
CA LEU A 33 2.87 -10.09 6.12
C LEU A 33 1.76 -11.12 6.01
N VAL A 34 1.33 -11.61 7.15
CA VAL A 34 0.22 -12.57 7.30
C VAL A 34 -0.72 -12.09 8.40
N ASN A 35 -1.95 -12.57 8.39
CA ASN A 35 -2.87 -12.36 9.50
C ASN A 35 -2.75 -13.52 10.48
N ASN A 36 -2.38 -13.24 11.72
CA ASN A 36 -2.32 -14.21 12.82
C ASN A 36 -2.55 -13.49 14.16
N ASN A 37 -2.45 -14.20 15.26
CA ASN A 37 -2.72 -13.64 16.60
C ASN A 37 -1.77 -12.48 17.00
N ASN A 38 -0.61 -12.35 16.36
CA ASN A 38 0.41 -11.38 16.75
C ASN A 38 0.55 -10.21 15.76
N GLN A 39 0.08 -10.38 14.53
CA GLN A 39 0.20 -9.36 13.48
C GLN A 39 -0.92 -9.48 12.45
N ASN A 40 -1.21 -8.39 11.77
CA ASN A 40 -2.10 -8.36 10.62
C ASN A 40 -1.62 -7.35 9.59
N VAL A 41 -2.12 -7.50 8.37
CA VAL A 41 -1.76 -6.64 7.24
C VAL A 41 -2.16 -5.18 7.49
N LEU A 42 -3.31 -4.96 8.15
CA LEU A 42 -3.79 -3.61 8.48
C LEU A 42 -2.77 -2.81 9.30
N THR A 43 -2.20 -3.42 10.34
CA THR A 43 -1.20 -2.73 11.18
C THR A 43 0.01 -2.29 10.36
N SER A 44 0.44 -3.12 9.41
CA SER A 44 1.56 -2.77 8.52
C SER A 44 1.20 -1.62 7.56
N ILE A 45 -0.01 -1.62 7.00
CA ILE A 45 -0.50 -0.52 6.16
C ILE A 45 -0.55 0.78 6.97
N ILE A 46 -1.09 0.77 8.18
CA ILE A 46 -1.18 1.95 9.04
C ILE A 46 0.23 2.47 9.37
N ASN A 47 1.16 1.60 9.76
CA ASN A 47 2.53 1.98 10.11
C ASN A 47 3.29 2.65 8.93
N GLU A 48 3.01 2.24 7.70
CA GLU A 48 3.61 2.88 6.52
C GLU A 48 2.91 4.21 6.20
N LEU A 49 1.57 4.29 6.31
CA LEU A 49 0.81 5.53 6.15
C LEU A 49 1.24 6.62 7.15
N GLU A 50 1.46 6.27 8.41
CA GLU A 50 1.88 7.23 9.46
C GLU A 50 3.19 7.97 9.12
N LYS A 51 4.06 7.36 8.33
CA LYS A 51 5.41 7.84 8.00
C LYS A 51 5.54 8.40 6.60
N CYS A 52 4.54 8.20 5.75
CA CYS A 52 4.63 8.58 4.34
C CYS A 52 4.47 10.09 4.12
N CYS A 53 4.97 10.55 2.99
CA CYS A 53 4.75 11.91 2.45
C CYS A 53 3.66 11.91 1.36
N SER A 54 3.43 10.77 0.73
CA SER A 54 2.33 10.49 -0.21
C SER A 54 2.13 8.98 -0.33
N PHE A 55 0.99 8.56 -0.85
CA PHE A 55 0.69 7.14 -1.02
C PHE A 55 -0.17 6.86 -2.25
N PHE A 56 -0.08 5.61 -2.75
CA PHE A 56 -0.85 5.12 -3.89
C PHE A 56 -1.43 3.76 -3.52
N ILE A 57 -2.72 3.58 -3.74
CA ILE A 57 -3.43 2.32 -3.48
C ILE A 57 -4.08 1.84 -4.77
N SER A 58 -3.80 0.60 -5.15
CA SER A 58 -4.40 -0.07 -6.29
C SER A 58 -5.01 -1.38 -5.82
N VAL A 59 -6.34 -1.44 -5.69
CA VAL A 59 -7.05 -2.61 -5.17
C VAL A 59 -8.34 -2.88 -5.92
N ALA A 60 -8.58 -4.14 -6.24
CA ALA A 60 -9.78 -4.54 -6.98
C ALA A 60 -11.06 -4.35 -6.16
N PHE A 61 -11.01 -4.70 -4.87
CA PHE A 61 -12.19 -4.72 -4.00
C PHE A 61 -11.99 -3.87 -2.74
N ILE A 62 -13.02 -3.09 -2.44
CA ILE A 62 -13.08 -2.25 -1.24
C ILE A 62 -14.41 -2.53 -0.54
N THR A 63 -14.38 -2.74 0.76
CA THR A 63 -15.60 -2.78 1.57
C THR A 63 -15.71 -1.55 2.48
N GLU A 64 -16.93 -1.21 2.87
CA GLU A 64 -17.16 -0.12 3.84
C GLU A 64 -16.41 -0.38 5.15
N SER A 65 -16.37 -1.63 5.62
CA SER A 65 -15.64 -2.01 6.83
C SER A 65 -14.12 -1.95 6.65
N GLY A 66 -13.62 -2.24 5.44
CA GLY A 66 -12.20 -2.06 5.10
C GLY A 66 -11.81 -0.60 5.13
N LEU A 67 -12.59 0.25 4.45
CA LEU A 67 -12.39 1.69 4.44
C LEU A 67 -12.49 2.30 5.84
N ALA A 68 -13.48 1.89 6.63
CA ALA A 68 -13.64 2.33 8.02
C ALA A 68 -12.42 2.01 8.90
N SER A 69 -11.72 0.90 8.63
CA SER A 69 -10.49 0.53 9.35
C SER A 69 -9.32 1.51 9.13
N LEU A 70 -9.34 2.27 8.04
CA LEU A 70 -8.31 3.27 7.69
C LEU A 70 -8.81 4.72 7.86
N LYS A 71 -10.06 4.93 8.23
CA LYS A 71 -10.67 6.27 8.27
C LYS A 71 -9.92 7.23 9.20
N THR A 72 -9.51 6.78 10.37
CA THR A 72 -8.78 7.61 11.33
C THR A 72 -7.44 8.06 10.75
N ILE A 73 -6.65 7.13 10.22
CA ILE A 73 -5.35 7.49 9.64
C ILE A 73 -5.51 8.39 8.40
N PHE A 74 -6.50 8.19 7.55
CA PHE A 74 -6.76 9.07 6.40
C PHE A 74 -7.13 10.50 6.84
N ASN A 75 -7.92 10.65 7.91
CA ASN A 75 -8.21 11.96 8.48
C ASN A 75 -6.95 12.63 9.05
N ASP A 76 -6.11 11.89 9.75
CA ASP A 76 -4.83 12.42 10.28
C ASP A 76 -3.91 12.87 9.15
N LEU A 77 -3.85 12.12 8.04
CA LEU A 77 -3.09 12.49 6.86
C LEU A 77 -3.66 13.74 6.18
N ASN A 78 -5.00 13.87 6.12
CA ASN A 78 -5.66 15.08 5.62
C ASN A 78 -5.25 16.32 6.43
N HIS A 79 -5.30 16.25 7.75
CA HIS A 79 -4.86 17.35 8.62
C HIS A 79 -3.36 17.70 8.43
N LYS A 80 -2.53 16.72 8.06
CA LYS A 80 -1.10 16.93 7.73
C LYS A 80 -0.88 17.40 6.29
N GLY A 81 -1.92 17.55 5.47
CA GLY A 81 -1.82 17.92 4.06
C GLY A 81 -1.21 16.83 3.15
N ILE A 82 -1.16 15.59 3.63
CA ILE A 82 -0.63 14.44 2.88
C ILE A 82 -1.72 13.92 1.95
N LYS A 83 -1.39 13.82 0.67
CA LYS A 83 -2.31 13.39 -0.38
C LYS A 83 -2.06 11.96 -0.81
N GLY A 84 -3.12 11.29 -1.24
CA GLY A 84 -3.08 9.94 -1.79
C GLY A 84 -3.83 9.82 -3.11
N LYS A 85 -3.50 8.77 -3.86
CA LYS A 85 -4.22 8.32 -5.05
C LYS A 85 -4.75 6.90 -4.80
N LEU A 86 -5.98 6.63 -5.21
CA LEU A 86 -6.59 5.31 -5.08
C LEU A 86 -7.24 4.91 -6.41
N ILE A 87 -6.86 3.74 -6.91
CA ILE A 87 -7.52 3.09 -8.06
C ILE A 87 -8.26 1.86 -7.56
N THR A 88 -9.50 1.74 -7.98
CA THR A 88 -10.30 0.52 -7.83
C THR A 88 -11.09 0.27 -9.11
N SER A 89 -11.87 -0.80 -9.17
CA SER A 89 -12.68 -1.13 -10.34
C SER A 89 -14.14 -1.39 -9.97
N ASN A 90 -14.99 -1.37 -10.96
CA ASN A 90 -16.37 -1.88 -10.84
C ASN A 90 -16.49 -3.34 -11.32
N TYR A 91 -15.35 -4.04 -11.49
CA TYR A 91 -15.31 -5.41 -11.95
C TYR A 91 -16.11 -6.35 -11.04
N LEU A 92 -16.99 -7.16 -11.62
CA LEU A 92 -17.87 -8.09 -10.94
C LEU A 92 -18.87 -7.47 -9.94
N GLY A 93 -19.00 -6.14 -9.85
CA GLY A 93 -19.99 -5.48 -8.98
C GLY A 93 -19.78 -5.69 -7.46
N PHE A 94 -18.57 -6.09 -7.03
CA PHE A 94 -18.28 -6.27 -5.60
C PHE A 94 -18.21 -4.95 -4.82
N ASN A 95 -17.89 -3.86 -5.51
CA ASN A 95 -17.87 -2.53 -4.91
C ASN A 95 -19.28 -1.92 -4.91
N THR A 96 -19.78 -1.56 -3.75
CA THR A 96 -21.15 -1.06 -3.60
C THR A 96 -21.26 0.45 -3.86
N PRO A 97 -22.41 0.98 -4.32
CA PRO A 97 -22.61 2.43 -4.43
C PRO A 97 -22.43 3.18 -3.10
N LYS A 98 -22.66 2.53 -1.98
CA LYS A 98 -22.45 3.11 -0.66
C LYS A 98 -20.97 3.27 -0.37
N MET A 99 -20.16 2.26 -0.71
CA MET A 99 -18.69 2.32 -0.61
C MET A 99 -18.12 3.48 -1.43
N TYR A 100 -18.57 3.67 -2.68
CA TYR A 100 -18.14 4.80 -3.51
C TYR A 100 -18.45 6.15 -2.88
N ARG A 101 -19.66 6.30 -2.29
CA ARG A 101 -20.00 7.52 -1.55
C ARG A 101 -19.10 7.78 -0.33
N GLU A 102 -18.63 6.73 0.35
CA GLU A 102 -17.67 6.88 1.45
C GLU A 102 -16.28 7.28 0.95
N LEU A 103 -15.84 6.77 -0.21
CA LEU A 103 -14.58 7.20 -0.84
C LEU A 103 -14.59 8.69 -1.21
N LEU A 104 -15.70 9.18 -1.76
CA LEU A 104 -15.86 10.59 -2.13
C LEU A 104 -15.78 11.58 -0.93
N LYS A 105 -15.90 11.09 0.31
CA LYS A 105 -15.72 11.90 1.52
C LYS A 105 -14.27 12.09 1.95
N LEU A 106 -13.34 11.41 1.30
CA LEU A 106 -11.90 11.47 1.61
C LEU A 106 -11.25 12.61 0.82
N GLU A 107 -11.24 13.81 1.39
CA GLU A 107 -10.81 15.05 0.71
C GLU A 107 -9.34 15.05 0.26
N ASN A 108 -8.50 14.25 0.92
CA ASN A 108 -7.07 14.15 0.60
C ASN A 108 -6.72 12.98 -0.32
N ILE A 109 -7.71 12.21 -0.78
CA ILE A 109 -7.50 11.05 -1.64
C ILE A 109 -8.25 11.25 -2.96
N GLU A 110 -7.51 11.35 -4.05
CA GLU A 110 -8.11 11.30 -5.38
C GLU A 110 -8.41 9.85 -5.72
N VAL A 111 -9.63 9.58 -6.17
CA VAL A 111 -10.11 8.23 -6.48
C VAL A 111 -10.43 8.11 -7.96
N ARG A 112 -9.94 7.05 -8.60
CA ARG A 112 -10.28 6.72 -9.98
C ARG A 112 -10.80 5.28 -10.11
N LEU A 113 -11.65 5.08 -11.10
CA LEU A 113 -12.18 3.77 -11.48
C LEU A 113 -11.52 3.31 -12.78
N THR A 114 -10.95 2.12 -12.77
CA THR A 114 -10.46 1.47 -13.97
C THR A 114 -11.50 0.50 -14.54
N ASP A 115 -11.57 0.43 -15.87
CA ASP A 115 -12.37 -0.51 -16.63
C ASP A 115 -11.54 -1.66 -17.23
N VAL A 116 -10.27 -1.76 -16.85
CA VAL A 116 -9.39 -2.85 -17.29
C VAL A 116 -10.01 -4.20 -16.93
N GLU A 117 -10.29 -4.99 -17.96
CA GLU A 117 -10.87 -6.33 -17.80
C GLU A 117 -9.93 -7.21 -16.96
N GLY A 118 -10.51 -7.93 -15.98
CA GLY A 118 -9.73 -8.78 -15.08
C GLY A 118 -8.88 -8.02 -14.05
N PHE A 119 -9.10 -6.73 -13.85
CA PHE A 119 -8.37 -5.96 -12.83
C PHE A 119 -8.49 -6.61 -11.45
N HIS A 120 -7.40 -7.12 -10.95
CA HIS A 120 -7.32 -7.83 -9.66
C HIS A 120 -6.08 -7.46 -8.84
N ALA A 121 -5.53 -6.26 -9.07
CA ALA A 121 -4.37 -5.76 -8.35
C ALA A 121 -4.64 -5.58 -6.85
N LYS A 122 -3.60 -5.76 -6.03
CA LYS A 122 -3.55 -5.40 -4.62
C LYS A 122 -2.13 -4.90 -4.33
N GLY A 123 -1.99 -3.60 -4.47
CA GLY A 123 -0.74 -2.90 -4.29
C GLY A 123 -0.93 -1.63 -3.47
N TYR A 124 -0.06 -1.43 -2.51
CA TYR A 124 -0.01 -0.25 -1.67
C TYR A 124 1.42 0.29 -1.75
N ILE A 125 1.59 1.53 -2.16
CA ILE A 125 2.88 2.20 -2.31
C ILE A 125 2.90 3.39 -1.36
N PHE A 126 4.00 3.57 -0.65
CA PHE A 126 4.19 4.66 0.28
C PHE A 126 5.51 5.37 -0.01
N ASP A 127 5.43 6.66 -0.29
CA ASP A 127 6.63 7.48 -0.45
C ASP A 127 7.00 8.12 0.88
N HIS A 128 8.18 7.81 1.35
CA HIS A 128 8.78 8.42 2.53
C HIS A 128 9.79 9.50 2.10
N LYS A 129 10.37 10.21 3.07
CA LYS A 129 11.33 11.28 2.79
C LYS A 129 12.52 10.80 1.94
N ASP A 130 13.14 9.68 2.31
CA ASP A 130 14.40 9.22 1.73
C ASP A 130 14.28 7.90 0.95
N TYR A 131 13.21 7.15 1.12
CA TYR A 131 12.96 5.84 0.49
C TYR A 131 11.49 5.69 0.10
N SER A 132 11.17 4.61 -0.55
CA SER A 132 9.77 4.19 -0.77
C SER A 132 9.59 2.79 -0.23
N SER A 133 8.37 2.48 0.21
CA SER A 133 7.98 1.12 0.56
C SER A 133 6.75 0.69 -0.23
N MET A 134 6.57 -0.62 -0.35
CA MET A 134 5.41 -1.19 -1.03
C MET A 134 4.93 -2.45 -0.31
N ILE A 135 3.62 -2.63 -0.28
CA ILE A 135 2.98 -3.88 0.12
C ILE A 135 2.28 -4.45 -1.11
N ILE A 136 2.66 -5.66 -1.52
CA ILE A 136 2.08 -6.34 -2.67
C ILE A 136 1.70 -7.75 -2.23
N GLY A 137 0.52 -8.21 -2.63
CA GLY A 137 0.08 -9.57 -2.32
C GLY A 137 -1.38 -9.82 -2.61
N SER A 138 -2.04 -10.57 -1.74
CA SER A 138 -3.42 -11.00 -1.94
C SER A 138 -4.48 -10.12 -1.27
N SER A 139 -4.09 -9.19 -0.36
CA SER A 139 -5.04 -8.45 0.47
C SER A 139 -5.70 -7.27 -0.25
N ASN A 140 -6.99 -7.38 -0.51
CA ASN A 140 -7.85 -6.27 -0.88
C ASN A 140 -8.08 -5.30 0.31
N LEU A 141 -8.65 -4.12 0.05
CA LEU A 141 -9.03 -3.16 1.09
C LEU A 141 -10.37 -3.56 1.71
N THR A 142 -10.38 -4.74 2.34
CA THR A 142 -11.51 -5.30 3.09
C THR A 142 -11.08 -5.64 4.51
N SER A 143 -11.99 -5.49 5.47
CA SER A 143 -11.65 -5.76 6.88
C SER A 143 -11.18 -7.20 7.09
N THR A 144 -11.79 -8.16 6.39
CA THR A 144 -11.43 -9.56 6.49
C THR A 144 -10.05 -9.85 5.88
N ALA A 145 -9.75 -9.34 4.67
CA ALA A 145 -8.44 -9.54 4.04
C ALA A 145 -7.31 -8.87 4.85
N MET A 146 -7.57 -7.71 5.43
CA MET A 146 -6.54 -7.00 6.19
C MET A 146 -6.30 -7.54 7.60
N LYS A 147 -7.24 -8.33 8.19
CA LYS A 147 -7.18 -8.73 9.61
C LYS A 147 -7.33 -10.21 9.88
N ILE A 148 -8.06 -10.95 9.04
CA ILE A 148 -8.61 -12.27 9.41
C ILE A 148 -8.22 -13.36 8.41
N ASN A 149 -8.44 -13.10 7.11
CA ASN A 149 -8.23 -14.11 6.08
C ASN A 149 -6.78 -14.58 6.06
N TYR A 150 -6.58 -15.80 5.59
CA TYR A 150 -5.25 -16.32 5.26
C TYR A 150 -4.74 -15.61 4.01
N GLU A 151 -3.87 -14.65 4.22
CA GLU A 151 -3.33 -13.78 3.16
C GLU A 151 -1.81 -13.82 3.18
N HIS A 152 -1.20 -13.70 2.00
CA HIS A 152 0.22 -13.49 1.87
C HIS A 152 0.51 -12.16 1.18
N ASN A 153 1.23 -11.29 1.87
CA ASN A 153 1.71 -10.03 1.29
C ASN A 153 3.19 -9.88 1.63
N ILE A 154 3.90 -9.12 0.80
CA ILE A 154 5.30 -8.79 1.03
C ILE A 154 5.41 -7.29 1.19
N LEU A 155 6.03 -6.86 2.28
CA LEU A 155 6.49 -5.49 2.46
C LEU A 155 7.94 -5.40 2.04
N LEU A 156 8.21 -4.54 1.06
CA LEU A 156 9.54 -4.23 0.57
C LEU A 156 9.82 -2.73 0.73
N SER A 157 11.05 -2.39 1.10
CA SER A 157 11.55 -1.02 1.08
C SER A 157 12.64 -0.88 0.03
N THR A 158 12.63 0.22 -0.71
CA THR A 158 13.55 0.48 -1.80
C THR A 158 14.11 1.90 -1.72
N HIS A 159 15.29 2.12 -2.30
CA HIS A 159 15.71 3.48 -2.62
C HIS A 159 14.73 4.09 -3.65
N LYS A 160 14.52 5.41 -3.64
CA LYS A 160 13.60 6.09 -4.57
C LYS A 160 13.91 5.84 -6.05
N ASN A 161 15.17 5.61 -6.38
CA ASN A 161 15.64 5.30 -7.73
C ASN A 161 15.74 3.79 -7.98
N GLY A 162 15.18 2.93 -7.10
CA GLY A 162 15.18 1.49 -7.31
C GLY A 162 14.29 1.10 -8.49
N GLU A 163 14.75 0.22 -9.36
CA GLU A 163 14.02 -0.20 -10.57
C GLU A 163 12.66 -0.78 -10.25
N LEU A 164 12.56 -1.60 -9.20
CA LEU A 164 11.30 -2.25 -8.82
C LEU A 164 10.20 -1.24 -8.47
N ILE A 165 10.52 -0.24 -7.64
CA ILE A 165 9.53 0.78 -7.27
C ILE A 165 9.22 1.72 -8.43
N TYR A 166 10.22 2.02 -9.25
CA TYR A 166 10.03 2.82 -10.46
C TYR A 166 9.04 2.14 -11.41
N ASN A 167 9.23 0.85 -11.70
CA ASN A 167 8.35 0.09 -12.57
C ASN A 167 6.93 -0.03 -12.00
N LEU A 168 6.79 -0.26 -10.70
CA LEU A 168 5.48 -0.34 -10.05
C LEU A 168 4.73 1.00 -10.12
N LYS A 169 5.41 2.11 -9.87
CA LYS A 169 4.82 3.45 -9.99
C LYS A 169 4.42 3.77 -11.43
N ASN A 170 5.25 3.42 -12.40
CA ASN A 170 4.91 3.60 -13.80
C ASN A 170 3.66 2.81 -14.18
N GLN A 171 3.52 1.55 -13.74
CA GLN A 171 2.32 0.77 -13.97
C GLN A 171 1.09 1.41 -13.31
N PHE A 172 1.25 1.96 -12.11
CA PHE A 172 0.19 2.70 -11.44
C PHE A 172 -0.20 3.95 -12.24
N GLU A 173 0.76 4.78 -12.67
CA GLU A 173 0.48 6.01 -13.41
C GLU A 173 -0.15 5.72 -14.79
N VAL A 174 0.31 4.70 -15.52
CA VAL A 174 -0.33 4.26 -16.77
C VAL A 174 -1.80 3.89 -16.54
N LEU A 175 -2.06 3.12 -15.49
CA LEU A 175 -3.43 2.74 -15.12
C LEU A 175 -4.24 3.98 -14.68
N TRP A 176 -3.61 4.90 -13.95
CA TRP A 176 -4.21 6.15 -13.47
C TRP A 176 -4.68 7.04 -14.62
N GLU A 177 -3.82 7.28 -15.61
CA GLU A 177 -4.14 8.13 -16.76
C GLU A 177 -5.29 7.56 -17.62
N ASN A 178 -5.42 6.22 -17.66
CA ASN A 178 -6.47 5.52 -18.40
C ASN A 178 -7.72 5.24 -17.57
N SER A 179 -7.80 5.74 -16.33
CA SER A 179 -8.94 5.54 -15.44
C SER A 179 -9.79 6.81 -15.34
N ILE A 180 -11.08 6.65 -15.04
CA ILE A 180 -12.02 7.76 -14.88
C ILE A 180 -12.07 8.22 -13.42
N SER A 181 -12.20 9.53 -13.20
CA SER A 181 -12.40 10.09 -11.86
C SER A 181 -13.74 9.62 -11.29
N LEU A 182 -13.75 9.24 -10.02
CA LEU A 182 -14.97 8.88 -9.29
C LEU A 182 -15.77 10.14 -8.96
#